data_6b7eddae95a68f954c323e8e0433dc28
#
_entry.id   6b7eddae95a68f954c323e8e0433dc28
#
_cell.length_a   1.000
_cell.length_b   1.000
_cell.length_c   1.000
_cell.angle_alpha   90.00
_cell.angle_beta   90.00
_cell.angle_gamma   90.00
#
_symmetry.space_group_name_H-M   'P 1'
#
loop_
_entity.id
_entity.type
_entity.pdbx_description
1 polymer ?
#
loop_
_entity_poly.entity_id
_entity_poly.type
_entity_poly.pdbx_seq_one_letter_code
_entity_poly.pdbx_strand_id
1 'polypeptide(L)'
;MRHFLLAVCALVMAVSSVQAGHHEGEGEKQGVVIGTVFSDEGAPYSLIAGDTGLQQIWIDYIKAHNDRDLEKIAEINAEDWTGYPPDGTAIKGNAAHIEWLDAWFKTSDEPKWKVKWMIANTGPNQQGEMETWLTTGNDITFNDAEGNSVTEHHVHDVQFVGKQIKLINVYSRPTPAE
;
A
#
# COMPACT_ATOMS: atom_id res chain seq x y z
N MET A 1 -74.31 13.68 53.60
CA MET A 1 -74.00 12.26 53.58
C MET A 1 -73.16 12.04 52.32
N ARG A 2 -71.85 11.89 52.47
CA ARG A 2 -70.85 11.88 51.39
C ARG A 2 -70.45 10.41 51.19
N HIS A 3 -70.65 9.88 50.02
CA HIS A 3 -70.19 8.56 49.65
C HIS A 3 -68.73 8.69 49.11
N PHE A 4 -67.78 8.03 49.77
CA PHE A 4 -66.46 7.87 49.31
C PHE A 4 -66.34 6.61 48.43
N LEU A 5 -66.08 6.77 47.17
CA LEU A 5 -65.73 5.66 46.28
C LEU A 5 -64.18 5.47 46.33
N LEU A 6 -63.76 4.33 46.79
CA LEU A 6 -62.40 3.85 46.70
C LEU A 6 -62.20 3.23 45.31
N ALA A 7 -61.34 3.85 44.52
CA ALA A 7 -60.84 3.28 43.27
C ALA A 7 -59.59 2.47 43.56
N VAL A 8 -59.62 1.17 43.34
CA VAL A 8 -58.50 0.27 43.39
C VAL A 8 -57.79 0.28 42.02
N CYS A 9 -56.64 0.90 41.95
CA CYS A 9 -55.73 0.82 40.75
C CYS A 9 -54.95 -0.50 40.79
N ALA A 10 -55.34 -1.45 39.94
CA ALA A 10 -54.53 -2.63 39.68
C ALA A 10 -53.36 -2.27 38.78
N LEU A 11 -52.14 -2.32 39.32
CA LEU A 11 -50.91 -2.12 38.59
C LEU A 11 -50.55 -3.43 37.87
N VAL A 12 -50.77 -3.47 36.55
CA VAL A 12 -50.31 -4.56 35.69
C VAL A 12 -48.86 -4.31 35.36
N MET A 13 -47.94 -5.04 35.97
CA MET A 13 -46.53 -5.09 35.58
C MET A 13 -46.40 -5.93 34.30
N ALA A 14 -46.20 -5.24 33.16
CA ALA A 14 -45.79 -5.89 31.94
C ALA A 14 -44.29 -6.21 32.04
N VAL A 15 -43.98 -7.49 32.20
CA VAL A 15 -42.60 -8.00 32.10
C VAL A 15 -42.26 -8.07 30.62
N SER A 16 -41.56 -7.06 30.13
CA SER A 16 -40.96 -7.09 28.79
C SER A 16 -39.77 -8.02 28.83
N SER A 17 -39.90 -9.23 28.30
CA SER A 17 -38.79 -10.10 27.98
C SER A 17 -37.98 -9.46 26.88
N VAL A 18 -36.81 -8.88 27.23
CA VAL A 18 -35.80 -8.49 26.26
C VAL A 18 -35.20 -9.78 25.69
N GLN A 19 -35.69 -10.17 24.52
CA GLN A 19 -35.10 -11.21 23.71
C GLN A 19 -33.80 -10.61 23.15
N ALA A 20 -32.65 -10.97 23.76
CA ALA A 20 -31.35 -10.69 23.20
C ALA A 20 -31.24 -11.45 21.86
N GLY A 21 -31.58 -10.75 20.78
CA GLY A 21 -31.25 -11.21 19.46
C GLY A 21 -29.73 -11.28 19.35
N HIS A 22 -29.19 -12.48 19.32
CA HIS A 22 -27.87 -12.69 18.78
C HIS A 22 -27.93 -12.31 17.31
N HIS A 23 -27.59 -11.04 17.00
CA HIS A 23 -27.02 -10.72 15.74
C HIS A 23 -25.62 -11.35 15.77
N GLU A 24 -25.49 -12.53 15.17
CA GLU A 24 -24.24 -12.95 14.58
C GLU A 24 -23.94 -11.92 13.48
N GLY A 25 -23.34 -10.80 13.87
CA GLY A 25 -22.62 -9.93 12.92
C GLY A 25 -21.56 -10.83 12.32
N GLU A 26 -21.58 -10.99 11.00
CA GLU A 26 -20.43 -11.45 10.25
C GLU A 26 -19.27 -10.57 10.70
N GLY A 27 -18.43 -11.10 11.60
CA GLY A 27 -17.25 -10.41 12.07
C GLY A 27 -16.39 -10.21 10.83
N GLU A 28 -16.23 -8.95 10.40
CA GLU A 28 -15.20 -8.58 9.45
C GLU A 28 -13.95 -9.33 9.89
N LYS A 29 -13.41 -10.20 9.02
CA LYS A 29 -12.17 -10.92 9.30
C LYS A 29 -11.11 -9.86 9.49
N GLN A 30 -10.86 -9.50 10.74
CA GLN A 30 -9.83 -8.54 11.10
C GLN A 30 -8.51 -9.11 10.55
N GLY A 31 -7.88 -8.40 9.62
CA GLY A 31 -6.65 -8.86 8.97
C GLY A 31 -5.56 -9.12 10.01
N VAL A 32 -4.59 -9.96 9.68
CA VAL A 32 -3.45 -10.23 10.57
C VAL A 32 -2.66 -8.96 10.77
N VAL A 33 -2.52 -8.50 12.03
CA VAL A 33 -1.69 -7.34 12.37
C VAL A 33 -0.22 -7.71 12.19
N ILE A 34 0.49 -6.94 11.36
CA ILE A 34 1.90 -7.15 11.04
C ILE A 34 2.81 -5.99 11.47
N GLY A 35 2.23 -4.91 11.96
CA GLY A 35 2.98 -3.73 12.39
C GLY A 35 2.10 -2.63 12.95
N THR A 36 2.71 -1.46 13.14
CA THR A 36 2.05 -0.25 13.63
C THR A 36 2.46 0.93 12.76
N VAL A 37 1.49 1.78 12.41
CA VAL A 37 1.70 3.11 11.83
C VAL A 37 1.29 4.15 12.86
N PHE A 38 1.94 5.31 12.88
CA PHE A 38 1.64 6.38 13.82
C PHE A 38 1.11 7.60 13.04
N SER A 39 0.07 8.25 13.57
CA SER A 39 -0.33 9.57 13.08
C SER A 39 0.73 10.64 13.39
N ASP A 40 0.60 11.81 12.79
CA ASP A 40 1.48 12.96 13.08
C ASP A 40 1.45 13.37 14.56
N GLU A 41 0.32 13.12 15.26
CA GLU A 41 0.19 13.33 16.71
C GLU A 41 0.71 12.16 17.54
N GLY A 42 1.22 11.10 16.91
CA GLY A 42 1.80 9.93 17.57
C GLY A 42 0.79 8.87 18.01
N ALA A 43 -0.47 8.93 17.57
CA ALA A 43 -1.44 7.89 17.86
C ALA A 43 -1.13 6.61 17.05
N PRO A 44 -1.09 5.41 17.68
CA PRO A 44 -0.80 4.16 17.01
C PRO A 44 -2.04 3.60 16.30
N TYR A 45 -1.85 3.09 15.08
CA TYR A 45 -2.84 2.34 14.31
C TYR A 45 -2.25 1.00 13.86
N SER A 46 -3.11 -0.03 13.77
CA SER A 46 -2.67 -1.33 13.29
C SER A 46 -2.37 -1.30 11.79
N LEU A 47 -1.18 -1.79 11.42
CA LEU A 47 -0.85 -2.14 10.06
C LEU A 47 -1.19 -3.62 9.86
N ILE A 48 -2.04 -3.94 8.91
CA ILE A 48 -2.51 -5.30 8.66
C ILE A 48 -1.86 -5.88 7.39
N ALA A 49 -1.78 -7.21 7.31
CA ALA A 49 -1.34 -7.89 6.09
C ALA A 49 -2.26 -7.53 4.92
N GLY A 50 -1.65 -7.12 3.81
CA GLY A 50 -2.33 -6.70 2.60
C GLY A 50 -2.57 -7.84 1.61
N ASP A 51 -3.13 -7.48 0.44
CA ASP A 51 -3.37 -8.43 -0.66
C ASP A 51 -2.06 -8.87 -1.30
N THR A 52 -1.72 -10.15 -1.16
CA THR A 52 -0.53 -10.75 -1.80
C THR A 52 -0.63 -10.82 -3.33
N GLY A 53 -1.82 -10.65 -3.92
CA GLY A 53 -2.00 -10.54 -5.37
C GLY A 53 -1.26 -9.36 -5.99
N LEU A 54 -0.98 -8.30 -5.20
CA LEU A 54 -0.19 -7.15 -5.63
C LEU A 54 1.29 -7.49 -5.91
N GLN A 55 1.80 -8.55 -5.30
CA GLN A 55 3.17 -9.03 -5.54
C GLN A 55 3.36 -9.44 -7.00
N GLN A 56 2.36 -10.06 -7.63
CA GLN A 56 2.45 -10.43 -9.04
C GLN A 56 2.46 -9.19 -9.95
N ILE A 57 1.68 -8.15 -9.61
CA ILE A 57 1.69 -6.89 -10.35
C ILE A 57 3.08 -6.24 -10.30
N TRP A 58 3.73 -6.26 -9.14
CA TRP A 58 5.10 -5.77 -9.01
C TRP A 58 6.11 -6.59 -9.80
N ILE A 59 6.00 -7.92 -9.79
CA ILE A 59 6.86 -8.81 -10.59
C ILE A 59 6.71 -8.50 -12.08
N ASP A 60 5.47 -8.32 -12.56
CA ASP A 60 5.18 -7.97 -13.95
C ASP A 60 5.73 -6.58 -14.31
N TYR A 61 5.64 -5.62 -13.36
CA TYR A 61 6.18 -4.28 -13.50
C TYR A 61 7.71 -4.29 -13.63
N ILE A 62 8.40 -5.03 -12.77
CA ILE A 62 9.85 -5.21 -12.83
C ILE A 62 10.27 -5.94 -14.12
N LYS A 63 9.49 -6.94 -14.53
CA LYS A 63 9.74 -7.61 -15.81
C LYS A 63 9.62 -6.63 -16.98
N ALA A 64 8.58 -5.80 -17.01
CA ALA A 64 8.39 -4.79 -18.04
C ALA A 64 9.58 -3.78 -18.09
N HIS A 65 10.10 -3.36 -16.93
CA HIS A 65 11.31 -2.53 -16.86
C HIS A 65 12.54 -3.25 -17.44
N ASN A 66 12.74 -4.52 -17.09
CA ASN A 66 13.84 -5.33 -17.61
C ASN A 66 13.75 -5.57 -19.11
N ASP A 67 12.53 -5.67 -19.64
CA ASP A 67 12.24 -5.85 -21.06
C ASP A 67 12.15 -4.51 -21.83
N ARG A 68 12.17 -3.37 -21.12
CA ARG A 68 11.97 -2.01 -21.65
C ARG A 68 10.60 -1.83 -22.32
N ASP A 69 9.60 -2.56 -21.83
CA ASP A 69 8.23 -2.51 -22.31
C ASP A 69 7.49 -1.31 -21.68
N LEU A 70 7.69 -0.13 -22.29
CA LEU A 70 7.10 1.13 -21.82
C LEU A 70 5.57 1.12 -21.87
N GLU A 71 4.98 0.38 -22.82
CA GLU A 71 3.54 0.26 -22.93
C GLU A 71 2.96 -0.50 -21.73
N LYS A 72 3.60 -1.62 -21.36
CA LYS A 72 3.20 -2.40 -20.19
C LYS A 72 3.41 -1.65 -18.87
N ILE A 73 4.50 -0.88 -18.76
CA ILE A 73 4.72 0.00 -17.60
C ILE A 73 3.60 1.04 -17.49
N ALA A 74 3.26 1.69 -18.60
CA ALA A 74 2.19 2.70 -18.64
C ALA A 74 0.82 2.14 -18.27
N GLU A 75 0.52 0.89 -18.67
CA GLU A 75 -0.73 0.19 -18.32
C GLU A 75 -0.85 -0.08 -16.81
N ILE A 76 0.27 -0.44 -16.16
CA ILE A 76 0.30 -0.75 -14.72
C ILE A 76 0.27 0.51 -13.86
N ASN A 77 0.79 1.62 -14.34
CA ASN A 77 0.73 2.91 -13.65
C ASN A 77 -0.69 3.48 -13.61
N ALA A 78 -1.04 4.14 -12.50
CA ALA A 78 -2.18 5.07 -12.47
C ALA A 78 -1.87 6.32 -13.31
N GLU A 79 -2.90 7.02 -13.80
CA GLU A 79 -2.71 8.24 -14.59
C GLU A 79 -1.96 9.33 -13.81
N ASP A 80 -2.28 9.47 -12.50
CA ASP A 80 -1.66 10.40 -11.55
C ASP A 80 -0.44 9.81 -10.83
N TRP A 81 0.22 8.82 -11.45
CA TRP A 81 1.41 8.18 -10.90
C TRP A 81 2.46 9.19 -10.45
N THR A 82 3.13 8.91 -9.33
CA THR A 82 4.24 9.74 -8.83
C THR A 82 5.40 8.85 -8.37
N GLY A 83 6.61 9.20 -8.75
CA GLY A 83 7.84 8.55 -8.30
C GLY A 83 8.77 9.52 -7.61
N TYR A 84 9.41 9.04 -6.55
CA TYR A 84 10.46 9.75 -5.80
C TYR A 84 11.74 8.94 -5.87
N PRO A 85 12.62 9.23 -6.86
CA PRO A 85 13.95 8.63 -6.95
C PRO A 85 14.84 8.98 -5.75
N PRO A 86 15.95 8.24 -5.52
CA PRO A 86 16.83 8.46 -4.36
C PRO A 86 17.55 9.81 -4.35
N ASP A 87 17.61 10.50 -5.49
CA ASP A 87 18.25 11.80 -5.65
C ASP A 87 17.42 12.98 -5.11
N GLY A 88 16.22 12.71 -4.59
CA GLY A 88 15.31 13.71 -4.04
C GLY A 88 14.48 14.45 -5.08
N THR A 89 14.52 14.05 -6.34
CA THR A 89 13.62 14.58 -7.37
C THR A 89 12.21 13.98 -7.28
N ALA A 90 11.27 14.48 -8.06
CA ALA A 90 9.94 13.92 -8.19
C ALA A 90 9.52 13.89 -9.66
N ILE A 91 9.02 12.75 -10.11
CA ILE A 91 8.44 12.55 -11.42
C ILE A 91 6.93 12.43 -11.23
N LYS A 92 6.12 13.29 -11.87
CA LYS A 92 4.67 13.34 -11.67
C LYS A 92 3.92 13.09 -12.96
N GLY A 93 3.01 12.13 -12.92
CA GLY A 93 2.19 11.68 -14.04
C GLY A 93 2.79 10.49 -14.78
N ASN A 94 1.90 9.59 -15.22
CA ASN A 94 2.30 8.39 -15.98
C ASN A 94 3.08 8.77 -17.26
N ALA A 95 2.57 9.73 -18.03
CA ALA A 95 3.23 10.15 -19.27
C ALA A 95 4.66 10.67 -19.05
N ALA A 96 4.87 11.49 -18.01
CA ALA A 96 6.20 11.99 -17.65
C ALA A 96 7.15 10.87 -17.19
N HIS A 97 6.62 9.87 -16.49
CA HIS A 97 7.41 8.69 -16.12
C HIS A 97 7.87 7.90 -17.35
N ILE A 98 6.98 7.66 -18.30
CA ILE A 98 7.32 6.93 -19.53
C ILE A 98 8.36 7.71 -20.36
N GLU A 99 8.22 9.02 -20.49
CA GLU A 99 9.21 9.86 -21.18
C GLU A 99 10.58 9.81 -20.49
N TRP A 100 10.59 9.90 -19.16
CA TRP A 100 11.82 9.79 -18.37
C TRP A 100 12.48 8.41 -18.55
N LEU A 101 11.70 7.32 -18.48
CA LEU A 101 12.20 5.96 -18.67
C LEU A 101 12.75 5.75 -20.08
N ASP A 102 12.07 6.25 -21.12
CA ASP A 102 12.53 6.14 -22.52
C ASP A 102 13.90 6.84 -22.70
N ALA A 103 14.05 8.04 -22.13
CA ALA A 103 15.32 8.76 -22.16
C ALA A 103 16.43 8.02 -21.38
N TRP A 104 16.09 7.54 -20.18
CA TRP A 104 17.05 6.84 -19.33
C TRP A 104 17.49 5.49 -19.91
N PHE A 105 16.56 4.71 -20.46
CA PHE A 105 16.88 3.44 -21.13
C PHE A 105 17.78 3.60 -22.36
N LYS A 106 17.74 4.74 -23.03
CA LYS A 106 18.61 5.03 -24.18
C LYS A 106 20.05 5.39 -23.76
N THR A 107 20.21 5.87 -22.53
CA THR A 107 21.51 6.38 -22.02
C THR A 107 22.16 5.48 -20.98
N SER A 108 21.39 4.59 -20.35
CA SER A 108 21.88 3.66 -19.34
C SER A 108 22.33 2.34 -19.97
N ASP A 109 23.36 1.74 -19.36
CA ASP A 109 23.91 0.46 -19.82
C ASP A 109 23.12 -0.70 -19.20
N GLU A 110 22.01 -1.04 -19.85
CA GLU A 110 21.12 -2.17 -19.59
C GLU A 110 20.85 -2.51 -18.11
N PRO A 111 20.34 -1.58 -17.29
CA PRO A 111 20.02 -1.88 -15.89
C PRO A 111 19.04 -3.04 -15.80
N LYS A 112 19.30 -3.95 -14.85
CA LYS A 112 18.48 -5.13 -14.58
C LYS A 112 18.08 -5.17 -13.11
N TRP A 113 16.80 -5.28 -12.86
CA TRP A 113 16.25 -5.44 -11.51
C TRP A 113 15.98 -6.90 -11.19
N LYS A 114 16.21 -7.25 -9.93
CA LYS A 114 15.89 -8.56 -9.36
C LYS A 114 15.17 -8.38 -8.04
N VAL A 115 13.92 -8.79 -7.96
CA VAL A 115 13.15 -8.78 -6.72
C VAL A 115 13.74 -9.78 -5.73
N LYS A 116 13.93 -9.37 -4.48
CA LYS A 116 14.51 -10.18 -3.38
C LYS A 116 13.44 -10.61 -2.38
N TRP A 117 12.56 -9.70 -2.00
CA TRP A 117 11.49 -9.92 -1.04
C TRP A 117 10.38 -8.89 -1.23
N MET A 118 9.18 -9.21 -0.72
CA MET A 118 8.00 -8.35 -0.81
C MET A 118 7.12 -8.53 0.42
N ILE A 119 6.56 -7.43 0.93
CA ILE A 119 5.61 -7.40 2.04
C ILE A 119 4.44 -6.51 1.63
N ALA A 120 3.26 -7.12 1.44
CA ALA A 120 2.02 -6.36 1.21
C ALA A 120 1.39 -5.98 2.55
N ASN A 121 0.95 -4.74 2.67
CA ASN A 121 0.31 -4.22 3.87
C ASN A 121 -0.82 -3.25 3.55
N THR A 122 -1.70 -3.03 4.52
CA THR A 122 -2.79 -2.05 4.45
C THR A 122 -2.89 -1.36 5.81
N GLY A 123 -2.98 -0.05 5.78
CA GLY A 123 -3.08 0.78 6.97
C GLY A 123 -3.64 2.15 6.68
N PRO A 124 -4.06 2.91 7.70
CA PRO A 124 -4.57 4.25 7.52
C PRO A 124 -3.44 5.24 7.21
N ASN A 125 -3.73 6.22 6.34
CA ASN A 125 -2.91 7.41 6.17
C ASN A 125 -3.19 8.43 7.28
N GLN A 126 -2.59 9.63 7.19
CA GLN A 126 -2.76 10.71 8.19
C GLN A 126 -4.20 11.25 8.27
N GLN A 127 -5.02 11.04 7.24
CA GLN A 127 -6.43 11.40 7.19
C GLN A 127 -7.35 10.27 7.69
N GLY A 128 -6.79 9.09 8.05
CA GLY A 128 -7.52 7.91 8.47
C GLY A 128 -8.08 7.07 7.31
N GLU A 129 -7.71 7.38 6.07
CA GLU A 129 -8.12 6.62 4.89
C GLU A 129 -7.21 5.40 4.72
N MET A 130 -7.82 4.24 4.46
CA MET A 130 -7.05 3.01 4.29
C MET A 130 -6.29 3.01 2.96
N GLU A 131 -4.98 2.83 3.04
CA GLU A 131 -4.08 2.73 1.90
C GLU A 131 -3.50 1.34 1.80
N THR A 132 -3.23 0.91 0.58
CA THR A 132 -2.63 -0.39 0.28
C THR A 132 -1.23 -0.19 -0.28
N TRP A 133 -0.27 -0.86 0.33
CA TRP A 133 1.14 -0.72 0.05
C TRP A 133 1.83 -2.07 -0.16
N LEU A 134 2.91 -2.03 -0.94
CA LEU A 134 3.87 -3.11 -1.09
C LEU A 134 5.27 -2.56 -0.82
N THR A 135 5.89 -2.96 0.27
CA THR A 135 7.32 -2.70 0.51
C THR A 135 8.12 -3.85 -0.07
N THR A 136 9.11 -3.55 -0.90
CA THR A 136 9.88 -4.58 -1.62
C THR A 136 11.35 -4.24 -1.70
N GLY A 137 12.21 -5.25 -1.48
CA GLY A 137 13.65 -5.16 -1.70
C GLY A 137 14.01 -5.68 -3.07
N ASN A 138 14.82 -4.91 -3.80
CA ASN A 138 15.27 -5.22 -5.13
C ASN A 138 16.78 -4.98 -5.25
N ASP A 139 17.47 -5.79 -6.06
CA ASP A 139 18.80 -5.45 -6.54
C ASP A 139 18.65 -4.84 -7.93
N ILE A 140 19.39 -3.77 -8.23
CA ILE A 140 19.60 -3.25 -9.58
C ILE A 140 21.07 -3.44 -9.95
N THR A 141 21.34 -4.06 -11.09
CA THR A 141 22.68 -4.24 -11.62
C THR A 141 22.80 -3.47 -12.94
N PHE A 142 23.85 -2.69 -13.08
CA PHE A 142 24.18 -1.90 -14.27
C PHE A 142 25.70 -1.76 -14.38
N ASN A 143 26.21 -1.26 -15.51
CA ASN A 143 27.62 -0.90 -15.62
C ASN A 143 27.82 0.58 -15.28
N ASP A 144 28.89 0.88 -14.55
CA ASP A 144 29.32 2.25 -14.27
C ASP A 144 30.01 2.89 -15.53
N ALA A 145 30.43 4.15 -15.39
CA ALA A 145 31.07 4.89 -16.46
C ALA A 145 32.41 4.26 -16.93
N GLU A 146 33.05 3.47 -16.08
CA GLU A 146 34.29 2.72 -16.33
C GLU A 146 33.97 1.34 -16.93
N GLY A 147 32.74 0.93 -17.07
CA GLY A 147 32.30 -0.37 -17.61
C GLY A 147 32.32 -1.51 -16.60
N ASN A 148 32.49 -1.22 -15.30
CA ASN A 148 32.41 -2.25 -14.26
C ASN A 148 30.97 -2.54 -13.89
N SER A 149 30.66 -3.82 -13.65
CA SER A 149 29.32 -4.20 -13.14
C SER A 149 29.15 -3.78 -11.69
N VAL A 150 28.15 -2.94 -11.43
CA VAL A 150 27.77 -2.43 -10.10
C VAL A 150 26.39 -2.95 -9.72
N THR A 151 26.22 -3.29 -8.45
CA THR A 151 24.91 -3.66 -7.90
C THR A 151 24.56 -2.70 -6.77
N GLU A 152 23.38 -2.11 -6.83
CA GLU A 152 22.78 -1.36 -5.73
C GLU A 152 21.60 -2.12 -5.13
N HIS A 153 21.38 -1.93 -3.83
CA HIS A 153 20.24 -2.48 -3.10
C HIS A 153 19.19 -1.39 -2.93
N HIS A 154 18.01 -1.64 -3.50
CA HIS A 154 16.88 -0.71 -3.42
C HIS A 154 15.77 -1.28 -2.54
N VAL A 155 15.18 -0.40 -1.73
CA VAL A 155 13.86 -0.64 -1.13
C VAL A 155 12.87 0.28 -1.83
N HIS A 156 11.77 -0.28 -2.29
CA HIS A 156 10.67 0.49 -2.87
C HIS A 156 9.45 0.36 -1.96
N ASP A 157 8.86 1.51 -1.59
CA ASP A 157 7.52 1.55 -1.02
C ASP A 157 6.56 1.95 -2.13
N VAL A 158 5.66 1.04 -2.46
CA VAL A 158 4.76 1.12 -3.62
C VAL A 158 3.33 1.21 -3.16
N GLN A 159 2.69 2.35 -3.40
CA GLN A 159 1.25 2.55 -3.14
C GLN A 159 0.42 2.08 -4.32
N PHE A 160 -0.65 1.36 -4.02
CA PHE A 160 -1.61 0.89 -5.01
C PHE A 160 -2.97 1.58 -4.85
N VAL A 161 -3.62 1.83 -5.99
CA VAL A 161 -5.05 2.15 -6.09
C VAL A 161 -5.69 1.09 -6.97
N GLY A 162 -6.48 0.21 -6.34
CA GLY A 162 -6.93 -1.01 -7.02
C GLY A 162 -5.76 -1.89 -7.45
N LYS A 163 -5.58 -2.07 -8.75
CA LYS A 163 -4.48 -2.86 -9.35
C LYS A 163 -3.44 -2.00 -10.05
N GLN A 164 -3.51 -0.68 -9.91
CA GLN A 164 -2.57 0.24 -10.53
C GLN A 164 -1.61 0.81 -9.47
N ILE A 165 -0.37 1.04 -9.87
CA ILE A 165 0.65 1.68 -9.06
C ILE A 165 0.43 3.19 -9.11
N LYS A 166 0.22 3.80 -7.95
CA LYS A 166 -0.01 5.24 -7.81
C LYS A 166 1.24 6.01 -7.42
N LEU A 167 2.03 5.44 -6.50
CA LEU A 167 3.22 6.10 -5.98
C LEU A 167 4.33 5.09 -5.71
N ILE A 168 5.57 5.50 -5.99
CA ILE A 168 6.77 4.72 -5.63
C ILE A 168 7.77 5.64 -4.93
N ASN A 169 8.15 5.30 -3.69
CA ASN A 169 9.33 5.86 -3.05
C ASN A 169 10.50 4.89 -3.24
N VAL A 170 11.64 5.38 -3.67
CA VAL A 170 12.86 4.58 -3.88
C VAL A 170 13.94 5.01 -2.90
N TYR A 171 14.46 4.04 -2.16
CA TYR A 171 15.62 4.20 -1.29
C TYR A 171 16.74 3.32 -1.81
N SER A 172 17.94 3.86 -2.01
CA SER A 172 19.07 3.11 -2.52
C SER A 172 20.22 3.05 -1.52
N ARG A 173 20.95 1.96 -1.59
CA ARG A 173 22.23 1.78 -0.91
C ARG A 173 23.21 1.11 -1.85
N PRO A 174 24.38 1.72 -2.14
CA PRO A 174 25.41 1.06 -2.92
C PRO A 174 25.94 -0.17 -2.19
N THR A 175 26.40 -1.16 -2.95
CA THR A 175 27.17 -2.27 -2.40
C THR A 175 28.54 -1.73 -1.93
N PRO A 176 28.98 -2.05 -0.68
CA PRO A 176 30.32 -1.70 -0.26
C PRO A 176 31.37 -2.25 -1.23
N ALA A 177 32.41 -1.46 -1.54
CA ALA A 177 33.57 -1.96 -2.24
C ALA A 177 34.26 -3.04 -1.38
N GLU A 178 34.64 -4.16 -1.99
CA GLU A 178 35.43 -5.21 -1.34
C GLU A 178 36.90 -4.79 -1.15
#